data_1131fcbcf926ca03f714f9f9048ef2c0
#
_entry.id   1131fcbcf926ca03f714f9f9048ef2c0
#
_cell.length_a   1.000
_cell.length_b   1.000
_cell.length_c   1.000
_cell.angle_alpha   90.00
_cell.angle_beta   90.00
_cell.angle_gamma   90.00
#
_symmetry.space_group_name_H-M   'P 1'
#
loop_
_entity.id
_entity.type
_entity.pdbx_description
1 polymer ?
#
loop_
_entity_poly.entity_id
_entity_poly.type
_entity_poly.pdbx_seq_one_letter_code
_entity_poly.pdbx_strand_id
1 'polypeptide(L)'
;METYAFIHFGPNTFGDREWGYGDAPLESFNPTKLDCEQWARTVKAAGMKGIILTAKHHDGFCLWPTRLTDYCIRNTPYKDGAGDVVGELAAACKKYGLRLGLYLSPWDRHQAFYGTDLYVEYFYAQLHELLTQYGDLFEVWFDGANGGDGWYGGTKETRTIDRKTYYNFPRAWQMVAELQPGAVIFSDEGPGCRWVGNEKGFAFATNWSLLRHNDVYPGYDRYWELQQGHADGDRWVPAECDVSIRPGWFYHEKEDDRVKTVDQLVDLYYRSVGHNGSQLINFPVTPEGLIHPIDSARAVEAYQVVREELAHNLLLRAKVKATSTRGDAFGVRNLTDGDFNTYWATPDGHATATLTFTLRKPTAINRLLLQEYIALGQRVERFTVEYLDHGIWTPINAGEETTTVGYKRLLRFKTVTTRALRVRFEQARGPLCISEVGAYYAPHAKERYVEQAEALPSLTFSVVDSTAEAVTFDLGEAQSIRAFHYLPTQSVGTPGAVANYTLWVGDSPETMQQVATGEFANIRNHPVLQSIYFTPVSARFVRLQATRMVRQGEPIGYDKVAIQ
;
A
#
# COMPACT_ATOMS: atom_id res chain seq x y z
N MET A 1 -2.19 -3.79 15.01
CA MET A 1 -2.63 -2.43 14.61
C MET A 1 -3.31 -2.57 13.25
N GLU A 2 -4.33 -1.78 12.96
CA GLU A 2 -5.06 -1.87 11.68
C GLU A 2 -4.55 -0.85 10.68
N THR A 3 -4.25 0.37 11.16
CA THR A 3 -3.88 1.50 10.31
C THR A 3 -2.70 2.28 10.91
N TYR A 4 -1.74 2.60 10.08
CA TYR A 4 -0.56 3.40 10.44
C TYR A 4 -0.01 4.13 9.22
N ALA A 5 0.88 5.09 9.45
CA ALA A 5 1.39 5.98 8.42
C ALA A 5 2.77 5.54 7.94
N PHE A 6 3.01 5.75 6.66
CA PHE A 6 4.34 5.74 6.05
C PHE A 6 4.77 7.19 5.81
N ILE A 7 6.03 7.49 5.95
CA ILE A 7 6.62 8.80 5.62
C ILE A 7 7.79 8.58 4.68
N HIS A 8 7.66 9.09 3.45
CA HIS A 8 8.76 9.19 2.51
C HIS A 8 9.28 10.62 2.50
N PHE A 9 10.56 10.75 2.85
CA PHE A 9 11.27 12.02 2.88
C PHE A 9 12.76 11.79 2.64
N GLY A 10 13.42 12.71 1.93
CA GLY A 10 14.84 12.59 1.61
C GLY A 10 15.24 13.49 0.44
N PRO A 11 16.46 13.34 -0.10
CA PRO A 11 16.91 14.11 -1.28
C PRO A 11 15.99 14.00 -2.49
N ASN A 12 15.23 12.91 -2.62
CA ASN A 12 14.27 12.69 -3.69
C ASN A 12 13.17 13.78 -3.70
N THR A 13 12.71 14.21 -2.51
CA THR A 13 11.76 15.31 -2.35
C THR A 13 12.28 16.62 -2.99
N PHE A 14 13.55 16.93 -2.76
CA PHE A 14 14.19 18.16 -3.25
C PHE A 14 14.56 18.07 -4.74
N GLY A 15 14.79 16.85 -5.24
CA GLY A 15 15.11 16.58 -6.64
C GLY A 15 13.91 16.33 -7.54
N ASP A 16 12.67 16.39 -7.02
CA ASP A 16 11.43 16.03 -7.72
C ASP A 16 11.50 14.63 -8.36
N ARG A 17 11.97 13.63 -7.57
CA ARG A 17 12.22 12.26 -8.03
C ARG A 17 11.55 11.23 -7.13
N GLU A 18 11.12 10.11 -7.73
CA GLU A 18 10.66 8.93 -6.98
C GLU A 18 11.84 8.05 -6.56
N TRP A 19 12.73 7.75 -7.48
CA TRP A 19 13.92 6.92 -7.24
C TRP A 19 15.19 7.71 -7.59
N GLY A 20 15.76 8.38 -6.61
CA GLY A 20 17.04 9.08 -6.78
C GLY A 20 18.16 8.12 -7.15
N TYR A 21 19.11 8.57 -7.95
CA TYR A 21 20.25 7.75 -8.45
C TYR A 21 21.35 7.52 -7.41
N GLY A 22 21.27 8.18 -6.23
CA GLY A 22 22.34 8.17 -5.24
C GLY A 22 23.42 9.21 -5.50
N ASP A 23 23.14 10.21 -6.33
CA ASP A 23 24.06 11.28 -6.74
C ASP A 23 23.56 12.68 -6.37
N ALA A 24 22.50 12.77 -5.55
CA ALA A 24 21.97 14.06 -5.14
C ALA A 24 22.99 14.84 -4.30
N PRO A 25 23.21 16.14 -4.60
CA PRO A 25 24.10 16.97 -3.78
C PRO A 25 23.58 17.04 -2.33
N LEU A 26 24.48 16.88 -1.35
CA LEU A 26 24.14 16.93 0.07
C LEU A 26 23.55 18.29 0.47
N GLU A 27 23.97 19.35 -0.19
CA GLU A 27 23.48 20.72 0.00
C GLU A 27 22.00 20.87 -0.38
N SER A 28 21.46 19.98 -1.19
CA SER A 28 20.03 19.99 -1.58
C SER A 28 19.10 19.62 -0.42
N PHE A 29 19.58 18.81 0.55
CA PHE A 29 18.77 18.42 1.69
C PHE A 29 18.82 19.50 2.79
N ASN A 30 17.91 20.45 2.74
CA ASN A 30 17.82 21.55 3.70
C ASN A 30 16.38 21.97 3.98
N PRO A 31 15.57 21.14 4.68
CA PRO A 31 14.21 21.49 5.02
C PRO A 31 14.17 22.70 5.97
N THR A 32 13.36 23.71 5.62
CA THR A 32 13.33 25.00 6.34
C THR A 32 12.41 25.00 7.56
N LYS A 33 11.45 24.08 7.63
CA LYS A 33 10.40 24.03 8.67
C LYS A 33 10.12 22.59 9.15
N LEU A 34 11.10 21.69 9.07
CA LEU A 34 10.85 20.30 9.44
C LEU A 34 10.25 20.20 10.85
N ASP A 35 9.08 19.56 10.94
CA ASP A 35 8.33 19.38 12.19
C ASP A 35 7.77 17.94 12.27
N CYS A 36 8.54 17.01 12.84
CA CYS A 36 8.10 15.65 13.10
C CYS A 36 6.90 15.58 14.07
N GLU A 37 6.69 16.62 14.90
CA GLU A 37 5.49 16.69 15.74
C GLU A 37 4.24 17.00 14.90
N GLN A 38 4.35 17.77 13.82
CA GLN A 38 3.24 18.01 12.89
C GLN A 38 2.85 16.69 12.21
N TRP A 39 3.83 15.86 11.82
CA TRP A 39 3.57 14.53 11.28
C TRP A 39 2.81 13.66 12.30
N ALA A 40 3.32 13.60 13.53
CA ALA A 40 2.69 12.84 14.59
C ALA A 40 1.27 13.34 14.94
N ARG A 41 1.04 14.66 14.97
CA ARG A 41 -0.29 15.24 15.18
C ARG A 41 -1.27 14.84 14.08
N THR A 42 -0.85 14.90 12.81
CA THR A 42 -1.65 14.47 11.65
C THR A 42 -2.06 13.00 11.76
N VAL A 43 -1.10 12.13 11.99
CA VAL A 43 -1.32 10.68 12.10
C VAL A 43 -2.24 10.34 13.27
N LYS A 44 -2.03 10.97 14.42
CA LYS A 44 -2.88 10.80 15.60
C LYS A 44 -4.31 11.31 15.37
N ALA A 45 -4.47 12.46 14.72
CA ALA A 45 -5.79 13.02 14.38
C ALA A 45 -6.58 12.10 13.44
N ALA A 46 -5.92 11.46 12.49
CA ALA A 46 -6.51 10.42 11.66
C ALA A 46 -6.89 9.15 12.47
N GLY A 47 -6.38 8.98 13.70
CA GLY A 47 -6.65 7.82 14.56
C GLY A 47 -5.72 6.63 14.28
N MET A 48 -4.71 6.82 13.48
CA MET A 48 -3.65 5.83 13.21
C MET A 48 -2.78 5.60 14.45
N LYS A 49 -2.06 4.48 14.50
CA LYS A 49 -1.38 4.00 15.71
C LYS A 49 0.14 4.06 15.67
N GLY A 50 0.73 4.30 14.52
CA GLY A 50 2.19 4.36 14.36
C GLY A 50 2.61 5.07 13.08
N ILE A 51 3.91 5.30 12.98
CA ILE A 51 4.56 5.89 11.81
C ILE A 51 5.78 5.05 11.46
N ILE A 52 5.90 4.66 10.19
CA ILE A 52 7.12 4.08 9.61
C ILE A 52 7.82 5.17 8.80
N LEU A 53 9.11 5.38 9.04
CA LEU A 53 9.93 6.35 8.30
C LEU A 53 10.89 5.62 7.37
N THR A 54 11.02 6.08 6.11
CA THR A 54 12.10 5.67 5.22
C THR A 54 13.43 6.25 5.72
N ALA A 55 14.06 5.58 6.69
CA ALA A 55 15.33 6.04 7.25
C ALA A 55 16.44 6.09 6.20
N LYS A 56 16.45 5.15 5.25
CA LYS A 56 17.26 5.15 4.03
C LYS A 56 16.45 4.56 2.89
N HIS A 57 16.20 5.31 1.83
CA HIS A 57 15.58 4.82 0.58
C HIS A 57 16.63 4.28 -0.39
N HIS A 58 16.25 3.87 -1.61
CA HIS A 58 17.15 3.27 -2.63
C HIS A 58 18.29 4.17 -3.07
N ASP A 59 18.16 5.50 -2.93
CA ASP A 59 19.22 6.45 -3.23
C ASP A 59 20.41 6.37 -2.27
N GLY A 60 20.26 5.68 -1.13
CA GLY A 60 21.31 5.44 -0.15
C GLY A 60 21.50 6.55 0.88
N PHE A 61 20.73 7.68 0.80
CA PHE A 61 20.85 8.77 1.76
C PHE A 61 20.28 8.37 3.14
N CYS A 62 21.05 8.57 4.19
CA CYS A 62 20.68 8.24 5.55
C CYS A 62 20.13 9.45 6.30
N LEU A 63 18.88 9.37 6.78
CA LEU A 63 18.20 10.42 7.56
C LEU A 63 18.65 10.49 9.04
N TRP A 64 19.65 9.70 9.43
CA TRP A 64 20.27 9.72 10.76
C TRP A 64 21.77 9.97 10.63
N PRO A 65 22.44 10.49 11.68
CA PRO A 65 23.84 10.91 11.62
C PRO A 65 24.81 9.72 11.72
N THR A 66 24.64 8.72 10.84
CA THR A 66 25.51 7.54 10.78
C THR A 66 26.96 7.92 10.52
N ARG A 67 27.89 7.09 11.01
CA ARG A 67 29.32 7.20 10.70
C ARG A 67 29.77 6.20 9.61
N LEU A 68 28.86 5.38 9.11
CA LEU A 68 29.15 4.33 8.13
C LEU A 68 29.25 4.87 6.70
N THR A 69 28.68 6.04 6.44
CA THR A 69 28.77 6.73 5.15
C THR A 69 28.77 8.25 5.34
N ASP A 70 29.36 8.97 4.39
CA ASP A 70 29.25 10.43 4.33
C ASP A 70 27.97 10.89 3.63
N TYR A 71 27.27 10.00 2.93
CA TYR A 71 25.98 10.30 2.28
C TYR A 71 24.83 10.23 3.29
N CYS A 72 24.81 11.18 4.21
CA CYS A 72 23.87 11.24 5.32
C CYS A 72 23.62 12.67 5.80
N ILE A 73 22.60 12.82 6.62
CA ILE A 73 22.14 14.10 7.16
C ILE A 73 23.24 14.90 7.89
N ARG A 74 24.22 14.24 8.49
CA ARG A 74 25.34 14.88 9.19
C ARG A 74 26.17 15.80 8.29
N ASN A 75 26.19 15.55 6.99
CA ASN A 75 26.98 16.30 6.02
C ASN A 75 26.09 17.27 5.17
N THR A 76 24.89 17.57 5.64
CA THR A 76 23.96 18.50 4.99
C THR A 76 23.92 19.85 5.72
N PRO A 77 23.40 20.93 5.10
CA PRO A 77 23.17 22.21 5.77
C PRO A 77 22.12 22.14 6.88
N TYR A 78 21.26 21.11 6.88
CA TYR A 78 20.19 21.01 7.86
C TYR A 78 20.74 20.99 9.30
N LYS A 79 20.34 21.99 10.10
CA LYS A 79 20.81 22.21 11.48
C LYS A 79 22.35 22.23 11.60
N ASP A 80 23.03 22.77 10.57
CA ASP A 80 24.50 22.79 10.52
C ASP A 80 25.14 21.38 10.73
N GLY A 81 24.51 20.34 10.18
CA GLY A 81 24.95 18.94 10.30
C GLY A 81 24.57 18.25 11.61
N ALA A 82 23.85 18.90 12.52
CA ALA A 82 23.38 18.31 13.78
C ALA A 82 21.96 17.70 13.67
N GLY A 83 21.42 17.53 12.46
CA GLY A 83 20.11 16.96 12.23
C GLY A 83 20.07 15.44 12.46
N ASP A 84 18.93 14.94 12.95
CA ASP A 84 18.60 13.53 13.09
C ASP A 84 17.08 13.35 12.96
N VAL A 85 16.60 13.15 11.73
CA VAL A 85 15.15 13.03 11.47
C VAL A 85 14.57 11.77 12.14
N VAL A 86 15.35 10.69 12.20
CA VAL A 86 14.91 9.45 12.88
C VAL A 86 14.71 9.70 14.37
N GLY A 87 15.69 10.37 15.01
CA GLY A 87 15.61 10.74 16.44
C GLY A 87 14.51 11.75 16.72
N GLU A 88 14.33 12.75 15.86
CA GLU A 88 13.26 13.75 15.97
C GLU A 88 11.88 13.10 15.88
N LEU A 89 11.70 12.15 14.94
CA LEU A 89 10.45 11.40 14.82
C LEU A 89 10.22 10.44 15.99
N ALA A 90 11.26 9.76 16.48
CA ALA A 90 11.17 8.90 17.66
C ALA A 90 10.67 9.67 18.89
N ALA A 91 11.21 10.88 19.11
CA ALA A 91 10.76 11.78 20.17
C ALA A 91 9.30 12.22 19.98
N ALA A 92 8.89 12.58 18.76
CA ALA A 92 7.53 12.95 18.43
C ALA A 92 6.55 11.78 18.63
N CYS A 93 6.87 10.58 18.16
CA CYS A 93 6.06 9.39 18.39
C CYS A 93 5.83 9.13 19.86
N LYS A 94 6.90 9.16 20.67
CA LYS A 94 6.82 9.01 22.13
C LYS A 94 5.90 10.07 22.77
N LYS A 95 6.06 11.33 22.39
CA LYS A 95 5.26 12.46 22.90
C LYS A 95 3.77 12.30 22.61
N TYR A 96 3.43 11.84 21.40
CA TYR A 96 2.02 11.72 20.96
C TYR A 96 1.41 10.34 21.21
N GLY A 97 2.14 9.40 21.80
CA GLY A 97 1.68 8.03 22.07
C GLY A 97 1.48 7.21 20.80
N LEU A 98 2.29 7.45 19.79
CA LEU A 98 2.38 6.66 18.56
C LEU A 98 3.56 5.69 18.65
N ARG A 99 3.50 4.61 17.86
CA ARG A 99 4.60 3.66 17.73
C ARG A 99 5.49 4.05 16.56
N LEU A 100 6.80 3.84 16.70
CA LEU A 100 7.79 4.06 15.65
C LEU A 100 8.07 2.77 14.90
N GLY A 101 8.10 2.82 13.58
CA GLY A 101 8.67 1.81 12.70
C GLY A 101 9.72 2.43 11.80
N LEU A 102 10.66 1.63 11.30
CA LEU A 102 11.73 2.09 10.43
C LEU A 102 11.86 1.21 9.19
N TYR A 103 11.99 1.88 8.05
CA TYR A 103 12.29 1.27 6.77
C TYR A 103 13.78 1.47 6.46
N LEU A 104 14.45 0.39 6.10
CA LEU A 104 15.84 0.40 5.63
C LEU A 104 15.90 -0.30 4.27
N SER A 105 16.12 0.47 3.19
CA SER A 105 16.31 -0.12 1.86
C SER A 105 17.52 -1.04 1.82
N PRO A 106 17.35 -2.31 1.41
CA PRO A 106 18.48 -3.19 1.14
C PRO A 106 19.26 -2.76 -0.09
N TRP A 107 18.60 -2.20 -1.09
CA TRP A 107 19.24 -1.62 -2.27
C TRP A 107 19.81 -0.24 -1.95
N ASP A 108 21.03 0.03 -2.45
CA ASP A 108 21.72 1.30 -2.24
C ASP A 108 22.43 1.71 -3.53
N ARG A 109 21.89 2.73 -4.17
CA ARG A 109 22.36 3.24 -5.47
C ARG A 109 23.57 4.16 -5.34
N HIS A 110 23.89 4.59 -4.12
CA HIS A 110 25.05 5.45 -3.83
C HIS A 110 26.35 4.66 -3.68
N GLN A 111 26.31 3.51 -2.96
CA GLN A 111 27.50 2.82 -2.51
C GLN A 111 28.29 2.15 -3.64
N ALA A 112 29.59 2.53 -3.75
CA ALA A 112 30.51 1.99 -4.75
C ALA A 112 30.72 0.48 -4.63
N PHE A 113 30.51 -0.10 -3.46
CA PHE A 113 30.69 -1.53 -3.20
C PHE A 113 29.38 -2.32 -3.10
N TYR A 114 28.23 -1.73 -3.52
CA TYR A 114 26.99 -2.48 -3.65
C TYR A 114 27.19 -3.70 -4.58
N GLY A 115 26.60 -4.83 -4.22
CA GLY A 115 26.78 -6.10 -4.95
C GLY A 115 27.96 -6.94 -4.49
N THR A 116 28.70 -6.52 -3.45
CA THR A 116 29.79 -7.28 -2.82
C THR A 116 29.44 -7.67 -1.37
N ASP A 117 30.19 -8.61 -0.78
CA ASP A 117 30.03 -9.01 0.62
C ASP A 117 30.26 -7.84 1.60
N LEU A 118 31.14 -6.89 1.24
CA LEU A 118 31.36 -5.69 2.04
C LEU A 118 30.09 -4.86 2.21
N TYR A 119 29.27 -4.77 1.17
CA TYR A 119 28.00 -4.06 1.27
C TYR A 119 27.02 -4.77 2.22
N VAL A 120 27.01 -6.08 2.24
CA VAL A 120 26.14 -6.85 3.15
C VAL A 120 26.49 -6.52 4.60
N GLU A 121 27.79 -6.47 4.96
CA GLU A 121 28.22 -6.08 6.32
C GLU A 121 27.89 -4.61 6.62
N TYR A 122 28.02 -3.72 5.66
CA TYR A 122 27.60 -2.32 5.79
C TYR A 122 26.08 -2.19 6.04
N PHE A 123 25.26 -2.93 5.29
CA PHE A 123 23.82 -2.96 5.50
C PHE A 123 23.45 -3.44 6.91
N TYR A 124 24.09 -4.49 7.39
CA TYR A 124 23.88 -4.99 8.76
C TYR A 124 24.37 -4.05 9.84
N ALA A 125 25.45 -3.32 9.61
CA ALA A 125 25.92 -2.29 10.53
C ALA A 125 24.90 -1.13 10.62
N GLN A 126 24.32 -0.69 9.51
CA GLN A 126 23.24 0.30 9.48
C GLN A 126 21.97 -0.21 10.19
N LEU A 127 21.58 -1.45 9.93
CA LEU A 127 20.46 -2.07 10.61
C LEU A 127 20.67 -2.09 12.12
N HIS A 128 21.85 -2.47 12.58
CA HIS A 128 22.19 -2.48 14.01
C HIS A 128 22.08 -1.09 14.65
N GLU A 129 22.57 -0.01 13.99
CA GLU A 129 22.40 1.36 14.47
C GLU A 129 20.91 1.68 14.68
N LEU A 130 20.06 1.41 13.68
CA LEU A 130 18.64 1.71 13.73
C LEU A 130 17.88 0.90 14.79
N LEU A 131 18.27 -0.35 15.01
CA LEU A 131 17.63 -1.22 16.02
C LEU A 131 18.04 -0.89 17.47
N THR A 132 19.14 -0.15 17.68
CA THR A 132 19.70 0.06 19.04
C THR A 132 19.64 1.51 19.52
N GLN A 133 19.45 2.50 18.62
CA GLN A 133 19.60 3.92 18.98
C GLN A 133 18.29 4.66 19.21
N TYR A 134 17.15 4.14 18.73
CA TYR A 134 15.89 4.92 18.62
C TYR A 134 14.75 4.39 19.48
N GLY A 135 15.03 3.48 20.41
CA GLY A 135 14.03 2.88 21.30
C GLY A 135 13.26 1.73 20.67
N ASP A 136 12.08 1.44 21.21
CA ASP A 136 11.28 0.30 20.79
C ASP A 136 10.61 0.56 19.43
N LEU A 137 10.79 -0.37 18.50
CA LEU A 137 10.16 -0.37 17.20
C LEU A 137 8.95 -1.31 17.17
N PHE A 138 7.87 -0.91 16.49
CA PHE A 138 6.75 -1.83 16.26
C PHE A 138 6.90 -2.61 14.96
N GLU A 139 7.68 -2.08 14.01
CA GLU A 139 7.88 -2.69 12.70
C GLU A 139 9.23 -2.28 12.11
N VAL A 140 9.88 -3.25 11.47
CA VAL A 140 11.09 -3.07 10.65
C VAL A 140 10.76 -3.49 9.22
N TRP A 141 10.91 -2.57 8.29
CA TRP A 141 10.43 -2.67 6.93
C TRP A 141 11.57 -2.83 5.93
N PHE A 142 11.60 -3.94 5.22
CA PHE A 142 12.59 -4.24 4.18
C PHE A 142 11.93 -4.28 2.80
N ASP A 143 12.37 -3.40 1.90
CA ASP A 143 11.86 -3.34 0.54
C ASP A 143 12.35 -4.52 -0.30
N GLY A 144 11.47 -5.03 -1.19
CA GLY A 144 11.80 -6.06 -2.14
C GLY A 144 12.57 -5.57 -3.38
N ALA A 145 12.68 -4.26 -3.59
CA ALA A 145 13.45 -3.69 -4.68
C ALA A 145 14.95 -3.94 -4.49
N ASN A 146 15.61 -4.42 -5.52
CA ASN A 146 17.01 -4.81 -5.45
C ASN A 146 17.67 -4.80 -6.82
N GLY A 147 18.92 -4.32 -6.86
CA GLY A 147 19.70 -4.29 -8.07
C GLY A 147 19.09 -3.44 -9.19
N GLY A 148 19.90 -2.87 -10.01
CA GLY A 148 19.51 -1.98 -11.08
C GLY A 148 20.57 -0.95 -11.38
N ASP A 149 20.19 0.10 -12.10
CA ASP A 149 21.03 1.24 -12.38
C ASP A 149 21.23 2.12 -11.13
N GLY A 150 22.35 2.79 -11.03
CA GLY A 150 22.70 3.64 -9.90
C GLY A 150 23.99 4.41 -10.12
N TRP A 151 24.25 5.38 -9.25
CA TRP A 151 25.49 6.15 -9.27
C TRP A 151 26.72 5.30 -8.89
N TYR A 152 26.58 4.44 -7.88
CA TYR A 152 27.60 3.48 -7.40
C TYR A 152 29.03 4.06 -7.32
N GLY A 153 29.16 5.20 -6.63
CA GLY A 153 30.47 5.86 -6.49
C GLY A 153 30.98 6.54 -7.75
N GLY A 154 30.10 6.82 -8.73
CA GLY A 154 30.42 7.50 -9.99
C GLY A 154 30.56 6.58 -11.21
N THR A 155 30.45 5.25 -11.04
CA THR A 155 30.54 4.30 -12.17
C THR A 155 29.32 4.37 -13.08
N LYS A 156 28.15 4.75 -12.56
CA LYS A 156 26.88 4.92 -13.30
C LYS A 156 26.53 3.70 -14.14
N GLU A 157 26.50 2.56 -13.48
CA GLU A 157 26.28 1.26 -14.12
C GLU A 157 25.01 0.57 -13.60
N THR A 158 24.66 -0.56 -14.19
CA THR A 158 23.61 -1.47 -13.68
C THR A 158 24.27 -2.62 -12.94
N ARG A 159 23.84 -2.88 -11.70
CA ARG A 159 24.29 -4.02 -10.90
C ARG A 159 23.16 -4.98 -10.64
N THR A 160 23.40 -6.24 -10.86
CA THR A 160 22.47 -7.34 -10.56
C THR A 160 23.01 -8.16 -9.41
N ILE A 161 22.09 -8.64 -8.57
CA ILE A 161 22.41 -9.51 -7.43
C ILE A 161 21.50 -10.74 -7.46
N ASP A 162 21.88 -11.80 -6.79
CA ASP A 162 20.94 -12.88 -6.50
C ASP A 162 20.04 -12.45 -5.34
N ARG A 163 18.82 -12.04 -5.68
CA ARG A 163 17.84 -11.50 -4.74
C ARG A 163 17.45 -12.48 -3.62
N LYS A 164 17.63 -13.78 -3.82
CA LYS A 164 17.29 -14.81 -2.83
C LYS A 164 18.35 -14.96 -1.75
N THR A 165 19.61 -14.75 -2.09
CA THR A 165 20.73 -15.13 -1.21
C THR A 165 21.62 -13.98 -0.83
N TYR A 166 21.76 -12.94 -1.66
CA TYR A 166 22.75 -11.89 -1.52
C TYR A 166 22.70 -11.18 -0.15
N TYR A 167 21.51 -10.74 0.27
CA TYR A 167 21.38 -10.01 1.54
C TYR A 167 21.40 -10.90 2.78
N ASN A 168 21.23 -12.22 2.63
CA ASN A 168 21.09 -13.16 3.76
C ASN A 168 20.01 -12.73 4.77
N PHE A 169 18.79 -12.48 4.28
CA PHE A 169 17.69 -11.98 5.12
C PHE A 169 17.41 -12.78 6.40
N PRO A 170 17.64 -14.11 6.49
CA PRO A 170 17.53 -14.82 7.76
C PRO A 170 18.39 -14.20 8.88
N ARG A 171 19.59 -13.66 8.56
CA ARG A 171 20.41 -12.93 9.52
C ARG A 171 19.75 -11.61 9.98
N ALA A 172 19.09 -10.89 9.06
CA ALA A 172 18.34 -9.68 9.41
C ALA A 172 17.20 -10.00 10.38
N TRP A 173 16.44 -11.06 10.08
CA TRP A 173 15.32 -11.48 10.93
C TRP A 173 15.77 -11.90 12.31
N GLN A 174 16.87 -12.64 12.41
CA GLN A 174 17.47 -12.98 13.70
C GLN A 174 17.88 -11.72 14.45
N MET A 175 18.59 -10.78 13.81
CA MET A 175 19.03 -9.53 14.45
C MET A 175 17.84 -8.70 14.96
N VAL A 176 16.78 -8.57 14.17
CA VAL A 176 15.55 -7.87 14.61
C VAL A 176 14.90 -8.59 15.79
N ALA A 177 14.76 -9.92 15.73
CA ALA A 177 14.16 -10.69 16.82
C ALA A 177 14.96 -10.59 18.14
N GLU A 178 16.28 -10.51 18.07
CA GLU A 178 17.15 -10.38 19.24
C GLU A 178 17.13 -8.96 19.82
N LEU A 179 17.19 -7.93 18.98
CA LEU A 179 17.33 -6.52 19.41
C LEU A 179 15.98 -5.83 19.61
N GLN A 180 14.94 -6.26 18.88
CA GLN A 180 13.59 -5.68 18.89
C GLN A 180 12.53 -6.80 18.92
N PRO A 181 12.43 -7.59 19.99
CA PRO A 181 11.56 -8.77 20.06
C PRO A 181 10.06 -8.46 19.93
N GLY A 182 9.66 -7.20 20.09
CA GLY A 182 8.30 -6.73 19.89
C GLY A 182 7.97 -6.21 18.48
N ALA A 183 8.96 -6.17 17.59
CA ALA A 183 8.79 -5.65 16.25
C ALA A 183 8.26 -6.71 15.27
N VAL A 184 7.32 -6.29 14.43
CA VAL A 184 6.92 -7.04 13.22
C VAL A 184 7.99 -6.83 12.15
N ILE A 185 8.30 -7.87 11.39
CA ILE A 185 9.22 -7.79 10.27
C ILE A 185 8.41 -7.84 8.98
N PHE A 186 8.49 -6.78 8.19
CA PHE A 186 7.89 -6.71 6.87
C PHE A 186 8.91 -7.03 5.79
N SER A 187 8.55 -7.88 4.87
CA SER A 187 9.14 -8.04 3.54
C SER A 187 8.12 -8.73 2.61
N ASP A 188 8.46 -8.99 1.34
CA ASP A 188 7.56 -9.73 0.45
C ASP A 188 7.20 -11.13 1.00
N GLU A 189 8.12 -11.76 1.72
CA GLU A 189 7.95 -13.09 2.31
C GLU A 189 7.65 -13.10 3.82
N GLY A 190 7.64 -11.92 4.46
CA GLY A 190 7.53 -11.81 5.91
C GLY A 190 8.90 -11.77 6.61
N PRO A 191 9.05 -12.41 7.78
CA PRO A 191 8.20 -13.43 8.43
C PRO A 191 7.02 -12.88 9.26
N GLY A 192 6.97 -11.59 9.55
CA GLY A 192 5.92 -11.00 10.38
C GLY A 192 4.67 -10.63 9.59
N CYS A 193 4.80 -9.84 8.55
CA CYS A 193 3.77 -9.55 7.56
C CYS A 193 4.39 -9.46 6.16
N ARG A 194 3.56 -9.66 5.15
CA ARG A 194 3.99 -9.62 3.76
C ARG A 194 3.47 -8.39 3.03
N TRP A 195 4.22 -7.95 2.03
CA TRP A 195 3.69 -7.05 1.03
C TRP A 195 2.46 -7.65 0.34
N VAL A 196 1.42 -6.84 0.13
CA VAL A 196 0.18 -7.32 -0.52
C VAL A 196 0.33 -7.57 -2.02
N GLY A 197 1.48 -7.26 -2.62
CA GLY A 197 1.75 -7.51 -4.04
C GLY A 197 1.22 -6.43 -4.98
N ASN A 198 0.84 -5.28 -4.47
CA ASN A 198 0.55 -4.06 -5.22
C ASN A 198 0.70 -2.85 -4.31
N GLU A 199 0.89 -1.67 -4.91
CA GLU A 199 0.95 -0.39 -4.21
C GLU A 199 -0.34 0.44 -4.41
N LYS A 200 -1.42 -0.24 -4.76
CA LYS A 200 -2.77 0.34 -4.87
C LYS A 200 -3.52 0.31 -3.54
N GLY A 201 -2.98 -0.37 -2.52
CA GLY A 201 -3.48 -0.37 -1.15
C GLY A 201 -4.63 -1.31 -0.87
N PHE A 202 -4.76 -2.42 -1.60
CA PHE A 202 -5.84 -3.37 -1.35
C PHE A 202 -5.42 -4.84 -1.47
N ALA A 203 -6.06 -5.70 -0.70
CA ALA A 203 -6.05 -7.15 -0.88
C ALA A 203 -7.30 -7.63 -1.64
N PHE A 204 -7.24 -8.82 -2.21
CA PHE A 204 -8.42 -9.43 -2.80
C PHE A 204 -9.45 -9.82 -1.73
N ALA A 205 -10.72 -9.97 -2.15
CA ALA A 205 -11.80 -10.44 -1.27
C ALA A 205 -11.49 -11.82 -0.67
N THR A 206 -10.82 -12.69 -1.43
CA THR A 206 -10.17 -13.90 -0.92
C THR A 206 -8.75 -13.54 -0.50
N ASN A 207 -8.48 -13.51 0.81
CA ASN A 207 -7.16 -13.20 1.33
C ASN A 207 -6.80 -14.13 2.50
N TRP A 208 -5.83 -15.01 2.27
CA TRP A 208 -5.26 -15.90 3.26
C TRP A 208 -4.05 -15.27 3.95
N SER A 209 -4.00 -15.34 5.27
CA SER A 209 -2.81 -14.96 6.04
C SER A 209 -1.72 -16.04 6.02
N LEU A 210 -1.67 -16.82 4.97
CA LEU A 210 -0.73 -17.94 4.79
C LEU A 210 0.09 -17.76 3.53
N LEU A 211 1.36 -18.14 3.58
CA LEU A 211 2.28 -18.24 2.44
C LEU A 211 2.97 -19.59 2.38
N ARG A 212 3.28 -20.07 1.18
CA ARG A 212 4.25 -21.13 0.94
C ARG A 212 5.65 -20.53 1.08
N HIS A 213 6.28 -20.72 2.24
CA HIS A 213 7.51 -20.00 2.58
C HIS A 213 8.71 -20.31 1.68
N ASN A 214 8.73 -21.48 1.03
CA ASN A 214 9.80 -21.85 0.09
C ASN A 214 9.64 -21.24 -1.31
N ASP A 215 8.46 -20.71 -1.63
CA ASP A 215 8.16 -20.17 -2.96
C ASP A 215 8.42 -18.66 -3.03
N VAL A 216 8.15 -17.94 -1.93
CA VAL A 216 8.19 -16.47 -1.87
C VAL A 216 9.55 -16.01 -1.33
N TYR A 217 10.07 -14.94 -1.87
CA TYR A 217 11.35 -14.31 -1.52
C TYR A 217 11.28 -12.80 -1.79
N PRO A 218 12.14 -11.96 -1.18
CA PRO A 218 12.17 -10.53 -1.46
C PRO A 218 12.42 -10.23 -2.94
N GLY A 219 11.56 -9.40 -3.54
CA GLY A 219 11.53 -9.17 -4.98
C GLY A 219 10.87 -10.32 -5.77
N TYR A 220 9.89 -11.00 -5.16
CA TYR A 220 9.19 -12.14 -5.74
C TYR A 220 8.58 -11.85 -7.11
N ASP A 221 8.90 -12.69 -8.10
CA ASP A 221 8.49 -12.43 -9.49
C ASP A 221 6.98 -12.52 -9.72
N ARG A 222 6.29 -13.43 -9.01
CA ARG A 222 4.84 -13.59 -9.07
C ARG A 222 4.12 -12.83 -7.96
N TYR A 223 4.54 -11.57 -7.70
CA TYR A 223 4.05 -10.73 -6.61
C TYR A 223 2.52 -10.56 -6.57
N TRP A 224 1.83 -10.70 -7.71
CA TRP A 224 0.36 -10.64 -7.76
C TRP A 224 -0.35 -11.73 -6.95
N GLU A 225 0.31 -12.88 -6.68
CA GLU A 225 -0.23 -13.95 -5.82
C GLU A 225 -0.33 -13.51 -4.36
N LEU A 226 0.49 -12.55 -3.95
CA LEU A 226 0.52 -12.04 -2.58
C LEU A 226 -0.78 -11.30 -2.21
N GLN A 227 -1.56 -10.83 -3.21
CA GLN A 227 -2.85 -10.16 -2.98
C GLN A 227 -3.90 -11.05 -2.33
N GLN A 228 -3.78 -12.37 -2.51
CA GLN A 228 -4.68 -13.34 -1.87
C GLN A 228 -3.96 -14.31 -0.93
N GLY A 229 -2.62 -14.31 -0.91
CA GLY A 229 -1.86 -15.32 -0.19
C GLY A 229 -2.10 -16.74 -0.73
N HIS A 230 -1.70 -17.75 0.01
CA HIS A 230 -1.78 -19.13 -0.42
C HIS A 230 -2.70 -19.94 0.50
N ALA A 231 -3.77 -20.49 -0.06
CA ALA A 231 -4.68 -21.32 0.70
C ALA A 231 -4.01 -22.54 1.36
N ASP A 232 -3.02 -23.12 0.72
CA ASP A 232 -2.20 -24.24 1.17
C ASP A 232 -0.84 -23.80 1.77
N GLY A 233 -0.71 -22.51 2.14
CA GLY A 233 0.50 -21.99 2.77
C GLY A 233 0.80 -22.64 4.13
N ASP A 234 2.07 -22.74 4.44
CA ASP A 234 2.62 -23.41 5.62
C ASP A 234 3.18 -22.44 6.68
N ARG A 235 3.21 -21.13 6.37
CA ARG A 235 3.65 -20.07 7.28
C ARG A 235 2.59 -19.00 7.42
N TRP A 236 2.38 -18.52 8.66
CA TRP A 236 1.47 -17.42 8.96
C TRP A 236 2.14 -16.08 8.65
N VAL A 237 1.69 -15.39 7.60
CA VAL A 237 2.23 -14.10 7.14
C VAL A 237 1.07 -13.25 6.60
N PRO A 238 0.37 -12.48 7.46
CA PRO A 238 -0.74 -11.63 7.06
C PRO A 238 -0.29 -10.53 6.10
N ALA A 239 -1.22 -10.03 5.27
CA ALA A 239 -0.95 -8.99 4.30
C ALA A 239 -0.90 -7.61 4.92
N GLU A 240 0.06 -6.79 4.49
CA GLU A 240 0.07 -5.34 4.65
C GLU A 240 -0.17 -4.67 3.31
N CYS A 241 -1.11 -3.72 3.30
CA CYS A 241 -1.54 -2.99 2.10
C CYS A 241 -0.99 -1.57 2.16
N ASP A 242 0.12 -1.34 1.50
CA ASP A 242 0.77 -0.05 1.37
C ASP A 242 0.23 0.74 0.17
N VAL A 243 0.06 2.04 0.36
CA VAL A 243 -0.38 2.97 -0.70
C VAL A 243 -0.02 4.39 -0.35
N SER A 244 0.40 5.19 -1.34
CA SER A 244 0.55 6.61 -1.13
C SER A 244 -0.78 7.34 -1.25
N ILE A 245 -0.98 8.38 -0.41
CA ILE A 245 -2.15 9.28 -0.50
C ILE A 245 -2.13 10.12 -1.80
N ARG A 246 -0.95 10.25 -2.43
CA ARG A 246 -0.69 10.89 -3.72
C ARG A 246 -0.33 9.85 -4.77
N PRO A 247 -0.21 10.23 -6.06
CA PRO A 247 0.34 9.32 -7.09
C PRO A 247 1.76 8.85 -6.77
N GLY A 248 2.66 9.78 -6.37
CA GLY A 248 4.03 9.48 -5.99
C GLY A 248 4.21 9.07 -4.53
N TRP A 249 5.32 8.39 -4.22
CA TRP A 249 5.77 8.09 -2.85
C TRP A 249 6.46 9.29 -2.21
N PHE A 250 7.26 10.02 -2.99
CA PHE A 250 7.82 11.31 -2.59
C PHE A 250 6.90 12.45 -3.00
N TYR A 251 7.09 13.63 -2.42
CA TYR A 251 6.29 14.80 -2.71
C TYR A 251 6.64 15.41 -4.06
N HIS A 252 5.60 15.68 -4.85
CA HIS A 252 5.67 16.44 -6.10
C HIS A 252 4.59 17.54 -6.07
N GLU A 253 4.97 18.79 -6.19
CA GLU A 253 4.02 19.93 -6.16
C GLU A 253 2.93 19.80 -7.26
N LYS A 254 3.29 19.29 -8.42
CA LYS A 254 2.36 19.00 -9.54
C LYS A 254 1.26 17.98 -9.24
N GLU A 255 1.30 17.32 -8.06
CA GLU A 255 0.32 16.34 -7.61
C GLU A 255 -0.62 16.87 -6.52
N ASP A 256 -0.57 18.16 -6.18
CA ASP A 256 -1.38 18.75 -5.11
C ASP A 256 -2.90 18.65 -5.39
N ASP A 257 -3.29 18.67 -6.66
CA ASP A 257 -4.68 18.45 -7.10
C ASP A 257 -5.07 16.97 -7.25
N ARG A 258 -4.13 16.04 -7.05
CA ARG A 258 -4.28 14.59 -7.26
C ARG A 258 -4.26 13.77 -5.98
N VAL A 259 -4.39 14.41 -4.83
CA VAL A 259 -4.53 13.75 -3.54
C VAL A 259 -5.80 12.91 -3.52
N LYS A 260 -5.71 11.65 -3.09
CA LYS A 260 -6.87 10.75 -2.99
C LYS A 260 -8.02 11.41 -2.25
N THR A 261 -9.23 11.23 -2.78
CA THR A 261 -10.44 11.75 -2.15
C THR A 261 -10.79 10.98 -0.88
N VAL A 262 -11.66 11.55 -0.05
CA VAL A 262 -12.19 10.88 1.16
C VAL A 262 -12.84 9.55 0.79
N ASP A 263 -13.65 9.50 -0.27
CA ASP A 263 -14.30 8.27 -0.73
C ASP A 263 -13.29 7.19 -1.15
N GLN A 264 -12.20 7.56 -1.84
CA GLN A 264 -11.13 6.63 -2.22
C GLN A 264 -10.41 6.06 -0.98
N LEU A 265 -10.09 6.91 -0.01
CA LEU A 265 -9.43 6.46 1.24
C LEU A 265 -10.35 5.57 2.09
N VAL A 266 -11.65 5.87 2.14
CA VAL A 266 -12.66 5.00 2.79
C VAL A 266 -12.75 3.66 2.05
N ASP A 267 -12.80 3.66 0.71
CA ASP A 267 -12.79 2.42 -0.08
C ASP A 267 -11.55 1.57 0.20
N LEU A 268 -10.38 2.20 0.26
CA LEU A 268 -9.13 1.50 0.58
C LEU A 268 -9.17 0.85 1.97
N TYR A 269 -9.77 1.48 2.98
CA TYR A 269 -9.94 0.86 4.29
C TYR A 269 -10.78 -0.43 4.21
N TYR A 270 -11.90 -0.40 3.49
CA TYR A 270 -12.74 -1.59 3.31
C TYR A 270 -12.03 -2.69 2.51
N ARG A 271 -11.17 -2.34 1.57
CA ARG A 271 -10.46 -3.30 0.70
C ARG A 271 -9.09 -3.74 1.25
N SER A 272 -8.61 -3.12 2.31
CA SER A 272 -7.39 -3.53 3.03
C SER A 272 -7.75 -4.18 4.37
N VAL A 273 -8.13 -3.37 5.37
CA VAL A 273 -8.53 -3.85 6.70
C VAL A 273 -9.77 -4.74 6.60
N GLY A 274 -10.75 -4.34 5.79
CA GLY A 274 -11.96 -5.12 5.55
C GLY A 274 -11.74 -6.40 4.73
N HIS A 275 -10.57 -6.61 4.18
CA HIS A 275 -10.13 -7.82 3.46
C HIS A 275 -8.99 -8.54 4.19
N ASN A 276 -9.00 -8.53 5.53
CA ASN A 276 -8.05 -9.28 6.34
C ASN A 276 -6.57 -8.83 6.17
N GLY A 277 -6.33 -7.54 5.96
CA GLY A 277 -4.99 -6.95 5.91
C GLY A 277 -4.81 -5.84 6.92
N SER A 278 -3.61 -5.29 7.05
CA SER A 278 -3.36 -3.98 7.64
C SER A 278 -3.33 -2.92 6.54
N GLN A 279 -3.39 -1.64 6.92
CA GLN A 279 -3.32 -0.53 5.98
C GLN A 279 -2.19 0.43 6.36
N LEU A 280 -1.27 0.63 5.44
CA LEU A 280 -0.16 1.55 5.54
C LEU A 280 -0.34 2.68 4.52
N ILE A 281 -0.71 3.89 4.99
CA ILE A 281 -0.90 5.07 4.13
C ILE A 281 0.34 5.95 4.16
N ASN A 282 0.95 6.18 3.00
CA ASN A 282 2.08 7.08 2.88
C ASN A 282 1.65 8.54 2.75
N PHE A 283 2.33 9.38 3.50
CA PHE A 283 2.28 10.84 3.43
C PHE A 283 3.62 11.35 2.91
N PRO A 284 3.70 11.77 1.65
CA PRO A 284 4.87 12.45 1.13
C PRO A 284 5.09 13.78 1.86
N VAL A 285 6.32 14.03 2.30
CA VAL A 285 6.67 15.26 3.03
C VAL A 285 7.19 16.32 2.04
N THR A 286 6.69 17.54 2.17
CA THR A 286 7.07 18.67 1.31
C THR A 286 8.55 19.06 1.51
N PRO A 287 9.18 19.82 0.59
CA PRO A 287 10.54 20.33 0.77
C PRO A 287 10.73 21.20 2.04
N GLU A 288 9.65 21.78 2.55
CA GLU A 288 9.69 22.51 3.83
C GLU A 288 9.87 21.57 5.04
N GLY A 289 9.52 20.29 4.92
CA GLY A 289 9.56 19.28 5.99
C GLY A 289 8.23 19.04 6.69
N LEU A 290 7.11 19.28 6.01
CA LEU A 290 5.74 19.18 6.55
C LEU A 290 4.89 18.21 5.73
N ILE A 291 3.96 17.50 6.37
CA ILE A 291 2.85 16.86 5.65
C ILE A 291 1.96 17.97 5.10
N HIS A 292 1.63 17.89 3.81
CA HIS A 292 0.84 18.90 3.15
C HIS A 292 -0.58 19.02 3.77
N PRO A 293 -1.15 20.23 3.93
CA PRO A 293 -2.45 20.41 4.57
C PRO A 293 -3.60 19.63 3.93
N ILE A 294 -3.61 19.48 2.60
CA ILE A 294 -4.64 18.70 1.89
C ILE A 294 -4.55 17.22 2.28
N ASP A 295 -3.35 16.64 2.34
CA ASP A 295 -3.13 15.24 2.70
C ASP A 295 -3.62 14.98 4.13
N SER A 296 -3.24 15.87 5.06
CA SER A 296 -3.69 15.82 6.45
C SER A 296 -5.23 15.88 6.56
N ALA A 297 -5.87 16.83 5.88
CA ALA A 297 -7.32 17.02 5.92
C ALA A 297 -8.05 15.78 5.35
N ARG A 298 -7.61 15.27 4.19
CA ARG A 298 -8.21 14.09 3.54
C ARG A 298 -8.14 12.84 4.42
N ALA A 299 -6.97 12.58 5.00
CA ALA A 299 -6.80 11.42 5.88
C ALA A 299 -7.66 11.52 7.14
N VAL A 300 -7.64 12.67 7.83
CA VAL A 300 -8.43 12.87 9.06
C VAL A 300 -9.91 12.69 8.78
N GLU A 301 -10.44 13.28 7.70
CA GLU A 301 -11.85 13.16 7.31
C GLU A 301 -12.21 11.71 6.94
N ALA A 302 -11.39 11.02 6.14
CA ALA A 302 -11.66 9.65 5.71
C ALA A 302 -11.76 8.68 6.89
N TYR A 303 -10.82 8.73 7.82
CA TYR A 303 -10.85 7.84 8.99
C TYR A 303 -11.92 8.25 10.01
N GLN A 304 -12.35 9.52 10.03
CA GLN A 304 -13.53 9.92 10.78
C GLN A 304 -14.79 9.27 10.19
N VAL A 305 -14.97 9.31 8.87
CA VAL A 305 -16.09 8.63 8.18
C VAL A 305 -16.11 7.13 8.50
N VAL A 306 -14.98 6.44 8.41
CA VAL A 306 -14.91 5.00 8.76
C VAL A 306 -15.34 4.75 10.20
N ARG A 307 -14.87 5.55 11.16
CA ARG A 307 -15.26 5.43 12.56
C ARG A 307 -16.76 5.65 12.76
N GLU A 308 -17.33 6.64 12.08
CA GLU A 308 -18.78 6.95 12.17
C GLU A 308 -19.63 5.83 11.55
N GLU A 309 -19.24 5.29 10.39
CA GLU A 309 -19.94 4.19 9.73
C GLU A 309 -20.02 2.93 10.60
N LEU A 310 -18.96 2.65 11.37
CA LEU A 310 -18.81 1.45 12.18
C LEU A 310 -19.05 1.70 13.70
N ALA A 311 -19.55 2.88 14.08
CA ALA A 311 -19.69 3.25 15.50
C ALA A 311 -20.77 2.46 16.25
N HIS A 312 -21.84 2.09 15.56
CA HIS A 312 -23.05 1.54 16.22
C HIS A 312 -23.40 0.17 15.66
N ASN A 313 -22.93 -0.90 16.32
CA ASN A 313 -23.34 -2.26 15.99
C ASN A 313 -24.83 -2.47 16.32
N LEU A 314 -25.66 -2.60 15.28
CA LEU A 314 -27.11 -2.79 15.36
C LEU A 314 -27.51 -4.17 15.93
N LEU A 315 -26.56 -5.12 15.99
CA LEU A 315 -26.78 -6.47 16.50
C LEU A 315 -26.63 -6.61 18.02
N LEU A 316 -26.13 -5.61 18.74
CA LEU A 316 -25.89 -5.66 20.20
C LEU A 316 -27.12 -6.10 21.02
N ARG A 317 -28.34 -5.84 20.52
CA ARG A 317 -29.61 -6.18 21.19
C ARG A 317 -30.43 -7.19 20.38
N ALA A 318 -29.85 -7.82 19.38
CA ALA A 318 -30.51 -8.85 18.61
C ALA A 318 -30.60 -10.16 19.40
N LYS A 319 -31.67 -10.92 19.16
CA LYS A 319 -31.75 -12.31 19.62
C LYS A 319 -30.94 -13.17 18.67
N VAL A 320 -29.90 -13.80 19.16
CA VAL A 320 -29.00 -14.63 18.34
C VAL A 320 -29.32 -16.12 18.52
N LYS A 321 -29.37 -16.85 17.42
CA LYS A 321 -29.44 -18.32 17.37
C LYS A 321 -28.33 -18.85 16.49
N ALA A 322 -27.67 -19.91 16.94
CA ALA A 322 -26.74 -20.71 16.15
C ALA A 322 -27.31 -22.12 15.93
N THR A 323 -27.05 -22.72 14.77
CA THR A 323 -27.41 -24.13 14.51
C THR A 323 -26.56 -25.12 15.29
N SER A 324 -25.40 -24.67 15.77
CA SER A 324 -24.44 -25.48 16.52
C SER A 324 -23.61 -24.59 17.46
N THR A 325 -23.29 -25.07 18.65
CA THR A 325 -22.47 -24.36 19.65
C THR A 325 -21.69 -25.37 20.48
N ARG A 326 -20.40 -25.14 20.72
CA ARG A 326 -19.52 -26.05 21.47
C ARG A 326 -19.91 -26.20 22.95
N GLY A 327 -20.53 -25.20 23.52
CA GLY A 327 -20.92 -25.14 24.92
C GLY A 327 -21.03 -23.68 25.42
N ASP A 328 -21.39 -23.50 26.68
CA ASP A 328 -21.72 -22.17 27.26
C ASP A 328 -20.58 -21.17 27.21
N ALA A 329 -19.33 -21.62 27.40
CA ALA A 329 -18.15 -20.76 27.32
C ALA A 329 -17.95 -20.17 25.92
N PHE A 330 -18.41 -20.89 24.88
CA PHE A 330 -18.31 -20.49 23.47
C PHE A 330 -19.68 -20.14 22.88
N GLY A 331 -20.53 -19.53 23.71
CA GLY A 331 -21.91 -19.21 23.38
C GLY A 331 -22.05 -18.03 22.43
N VAL A 332 -23.25 -17.88 21.85
CA VAL A 332 -23.57 -16.81 20.89
C VAL A 332 -23.48 -15.39 21.47
N ARG A 333 -23.44 -15.24 22.80
CA ARG A 333 -23.23 -13.95 23.47
C ARG A 333 -21.87 -13.34 23.15
N ASN A 334 -20.87 -14.16 22.86
CA ASN A 334 -19.51 -13.73 22.54
C ASN A 334 -19.40 -13.11 21.12
N LEU A 335 -20.47 -13.16 20.31
CA LEU A 335 -20.47 -12.61 18.94
C LEU A 335 -20.65 -11.10 18.88
N THR A 336 -21.04 -10.46 19.99
CA THR A 336 -21.38 -9.02 20.02
C THR A 336 -20.98 -8.36 21.34
N ASP A 337 -20.04 -8.92 22.08
CA ASP A 337 -19.60 -8.39 23.38
C ASP A 337 -18.47 -7.34 23.26
N GLY A 338 -17.88 -7.21 22.08
CA GLY A 338 -16.78 -6.29 21.81
C GLY A 338 -15.43 -6.74 22.40
N ASP A 339 -15.35 -7.97 22.91
CA ASP A 339 -14.10 -8.56 23.43
C ASP A 339 -13.51 -9.55 22.42
N PHE A 340 -12.43 -9.18 21.76
CA PHE A 340 -11.74 -10.03 20.78
C PHE A 340 -11.07 -11.27 21.37
N ASN A 341 -11.03 -11.42 22.70
CA ASN A 341 -10.50 -12.61 23.38
C ASN A 341 -11.59 -13.66 23.63
N THR A 342 -12.85 -13.32 23.44
CA THR A 342 -13.97 -14.26 23.48
C THR A 342 -14.40 -14.62 22.05
N TYR A 343 -15.05 -15.77 21.91
CA TYR A 343 -15.56 -16.21 20.61
C TYR A 343 -16.67 -17.24 20.76
N TRP A 344 -17.56 -17.27 19.77
CA TRP A 344 -18.45 -18.39 19.56
C TRP A 344 -17.75 -19.47 18.75
N ALA A 345 -17.99 -20.75 19.09
CA ALA A 345 -17.42 -21.86 18.34
C ALA A 345 -18.42 -23.00 18.10
N THR A 346 -18.24 -23.70 16.98
CA THR A 346 -18.87 -24.99 16.72
C THR A 346 -18.12 -26.11 17.43
N PRO A 347 -18.77 -27.27 17.74
CA PRO A 347 -18.08 -28.47 18.22
C PRO A 347 -17.00 -28.96 17.26
N ASP A 348 -16.06 -29.74 17.77
CA ASP A 348 -15.03 -30.37 16.94
C ASP A 348 -15.66 -31.21 15.82
N GLY A 349 -15.07 -31.16 14.63
CA GLY A 349 -15.59 -31.82 13.43
C GLY A 349 -16.73 -31.09 12.71
N HIS A 350 -17.22 -29.97 13.23
CA HIS A 350 -18.30 -29.18 12.60
C HIS A 350 -17.73 -27.92 11.95
N ALA A 351 -17.54 -27.96 10.63
CA ALA A 351 -16.98 -26.87 9.82
C ALA A 351 -18.06 -25.95 9.20
N THR A 352 -19.34 -26.20 9.48
CA THR A 352 -20.47 -25.42 8.94
C THR A 352 -21.45 -25.05 10.03
N ALA A 353 -22.05 -23.88 9.93
CA ALA A 353 -23.14 -23.44 10.81
C ALA A 353 -23.87 -22.22 10.22
N THR A 354 -25.04 -21.94 10.78
CA THR A 354 -25.81 -20.72 10.48
C THR A 354 -26.02 -19.94 11.79
N LEU A 355 -25.67 -18.68 11.76
CA LEU A 355 -25.99 -17.68 12.79
C LEU A 355 -27.19 -16.85 12.31
N THR A 356 -28.23 -16.74 13.13
CA THR A 356 -29.42 -15.93 12.85
C THR A 356 -29.59 -14.86 13.91
N PHE A 357 -29.64 -13.61 13.49
CA PHE A 357 -29.81 -12.43 14.30
C PHE A 357 -31.21 -11.86 14.10
N THR A 358 -32.07 -11.87 15.13
CA THR A 358 -33.40 -11.31 15.07
C THR A 358 -33.45 -9.96 15.77
N LEU A 359 -33.77 -8.92 15.04
CA LEU A 359 -33.86 -7.53 15.50
C LEU A 359 -35.23 -7.24 16.14
N ARG A 360 -35.28 -6.31 17.06
CA ARG A 360 -36.54 -5.93 17.75
C ARG A 360 -37.58 -5.29 16.81
N LYS A 361 -37.10 -4.58 15.80
CA LYS A 361 -37.91 -3.91 14.76
C LYS A 361 -37.21 -3.96 13.40
N PRO A 362 -37.91 -3.73 12.29
CA PRO A 362 -37.26 -3.55 11.00
C PRO A 362 -36.20 -2.45 11.10
N THR A 363 -35.00 -2.74 10.64
CA THR A 363 -33.84 -1.86 10.75
C THR A 363 -33.11 -1.80 9.42
N ALA A 364 -32.73 -0.60 8.98
CA ALA A 364 -31.92 -0.38 7.78
C ALA A 364 -30.47 -0.79 8.07
N ILE A 365 -29.85 -1.56 7.17
CA ILE A 365 -28.50 -2.09 7.27
C ILE A 365 -27.85 -2.05 5.88
N ASN A 366 -26.58 -1.65 5.81
CA ASN A 366 -25.81 -1.67 4.57
C ASN A 366 -24.31 -1.98 4.80
N ARG A 367 -23.92 -2.37 6.01
CA ARG A 367 -22.58 -2.81 6.38
C ARG A 367 -22.65 -4.07 7.22
N LEU A 368 -21.72 -4.99 7.01
CA LEU A 368 -21.53 -6.18 7.85
C LEU A 368 -20.05 -6.34 8.20
N LEU A 369 -19.80 -6.70 9.46
CA LEU A 369 -18.49 -7.09 9.99
C LEU A 369 -18.55 -8.56 10.39
N LEU A 370 -17.52 -9.32 10.00
CA LEU A 370 -17.20 -10.63 10.53
C LEU A 370 -15.74 -10.65 10.98
N GLN A 371 -15.45 -11.31 12.13
CA GLN A 371 -14.09 -11.54 12.61
C GLN A 371 -13.94 -12.97 13.12
N GLU A 372 -12.91 -13.67 12.66
CA GLU A 372 -12.49 -14.93 13.27
C GLU A 372 -11.65 -14.66 14.53
N TYR A 373 -11.70 -15.55 15.48
CA TYR A 373 -10.74 -15.57 16.59
C TYR A 373 -9.37 -16.01 16.07
N ILE A 374 -8.64 -15.04 15.57
CA ILE A 374 -7.46 -15.25 14.73
C ILE A 374 -6.29 -15.93 15.46
N ALA A 375 -6.27 -15.90 16.81
CA ALA A 375 -5.27 -16.62 17.60
C ALA A 375 -5.33 -18.15 17.39
N LEU A 376 -6.46 -18.68 16.90
CA LEU A 376 -6.62 -20.09 16.49
C LEU A 376 -6.50 -20.29 14.97
N GLY A 377 -6.09 -19.28 14.24
CA GLY A 377 -5.89 -19.32 12.79
C GLY A 377 -7.14 -18.94 11.99
N GLN A 378 -6.93 -18.72 10.70
CA GLN A 378 -7.97 -18.42 9.71
C GLN A 378 -8.57 -19.71 9.18
N ARG A 379 -9.89 -19.85 9.20
CA ARG A 379 -10.57 -21.10 8.89
C ARG A 379 -11.67 -21.00 7.85
N VAL A 380 -12.41 -19.89 7.83
CA VAL A 380 -13.55 -19.70 6.92
C VAL A 380 -13.06 -19.63 5.47
N GLU A 381 -13.66 -20.46 4.60
CA GLU A 381 -13.39 -20.53 3.17
C GLU A 381 -14.52 -19.96 2.33
N ARG A 382 -15.77 -20.09 2.81
CA ARG A 382 -16.95 -19.54 2.15
C ARG A 382 -18.10 -19.31 3.11
N PHE A 383 -18.79 -18.21 2.94
CA PHE A 383 -20.00 -17.86 3.69
C PHE A 383 -21.01 -17.15 2.79
N THR A 384 -22.27 -17.07 3.24
CA THR A 384 -23.34 -16.32 2.59
C THR A 384 -24.05 -15.47 3.65
N VAL A 385 -24.44 -14.26 3.28
CA VAL A 385 -25.25 -13.37 4.12
C VAL A 385 -26.62 -13.20 3.51
N GLU A 386 -27.67 -13.33 4.33
CA GLU A 386 -29.05 -13.22 3.87
C GLU A 386 -29.86 -12.34 4.83
N TYR A 387 -30.86 -11.67 4.33
CA TYR A 387 -31.84 -10.92 5.12
C TYR A 387 -33.25 -11.49 4.92
N LEU A 388 -34.09 -11.31 5.90
CA LEU A 388 -35.48 -11.76 5.82
C LEU A 388 -36.32 -10.67 5.14
N ASP A 389 -36.74 -10.96 3.91
CA ASP A 389 -37.60 -10.10 3.08
C ASP A 389 -38.99 -10.73 2.96
N HIS A 390 -40.00 -10.08 3.53
CA HIS A 390 -41.43 -10.56 3.48
C HIS A 390 -41.59 -12.06 3.82
N GLY A 391 -40.77 -12.57 4.75
CA GLY A 391 -40.82 -13.98 5.18
C GLY A 391 -39.91 -14.93 4.36
N ILE A 392 -39.21 -14.43 3.35
CA ILE A 392 -38.28 -15.19 2.51
C ILE A 392 -36.85 -14.78 2.80
N TRP A 393 -35.96 -15.73 2.98
CA TRP A 393 -34.54 -15.47 3.09
C TRP A 393 -33.94 -15.13 1.73
N THR A 394 -33.45 -13.90 1.60
CA THR A 394 -32.90 -13.35 0.34
C THR A 394 -31.40 -13.08 0.51
N PRO A 395 -30.54 -13.57 -0.38
CA PRO A 395 -29.11 -13.29 -0.34
C PRO A 395 -28.81 -11.80 -0.49
N ILE A 396 -27.84 -11.31 0.28
CA ILE A 396 -27.27 -9.97 0.12
C ILE A 396 -26.20 -10.03 -0.96
N ASN A 397 -26.33 -9.20 -1.99
CA ASN A 397 -25.27 -9.01 -2.98
C ASN A 397 -24.31 -7.92 -2.50
N ALA A 398 -23.11 -8.31 -2.10
CA ALA A 398 -22.05 -7.38 -1.68
C ALA A 398 -21.20 -6.87 -2.88
N GLY A 399 -21.47 -7.34 -4.10
CA GLY A 399 -20.68 -6.98 -5.29
C GLY A 399 -19.25 -7.55 -5.27
N GLU A 400 -18.99 -8.49 -4.36
CA GLU A 400 -17.70 -9.17 -4.20
C GLU A 400 -17.91 -10.60 -3.67
N GLU A 401 -16.85 -11.43 -3.75
CA GLU A 401 -16.90 -12.80 -3.24
C GLU A 401 -16.95 -12.85 -1.71
N THR A 402 -17.79 -13.73 -1.18
CA THR A 402 -17.91 -14.00 0.26
C THR A 402 -17.16 -15.28 0.64
N THR A 403 -15.84 -15.20 0.55
CA THR A 403 -14.91 -16.32 0.76
C THR A 403 -14.28 -16.26 2.16
N THR A 404 -13.05 -15.72 2.29
CA THR A 404 -12.33 -15.69 3.55
C THR A 404 -12.85 -14.60 4.50
N VAL A 405 -12.72 -14.84 5.81
CA VAL A 405 -13.00 -13.86 6.86
C VAL A 405 -11.70 -13.36 7.49
N GLY A 406 -10.99 -14.21 8.22
CA GLY A 406 -9.74 -13.86 8.88
C GLY A 406 -9.91 -12.88 10.04
N TYR A 407 -8.90 -12.03 10.27
CA TYR A 407 -8.94 -11.04 11.35
C TYR A 407 -10.15 -10.10 11.24
N LYS A 408 -10.45 -9.61 10.03
CA LYS A 408 -11.59 -8.73 9.77
C LYS A 408 -12.07 -8.84 8.33
N ARG A 409 -13.37 -9.05 8.19
CA ARG A 409 -14.08 -8.97 6.91
C ARG A 409 -15.19 -7.92 7.01
N LEU A 410 -15.14 -6.91 6.16
CA LEU A 410 -16.17 -5.88 6.04
C LEU A 410 -16.87 -6.02 4.69
N LEU A 411 -18.19 -6.04 4.68
CA LEU A 411 -19.01 -6.02 3.46
C LEU A 411 -19.79 -4.72 3.38
N ARG A 412 -19.91 -4.18 2.16
CA ARG A 412 -20.74 -3.04 1.79
C ARG A 412 -21.77 -3.51 0.78
N PHE A 413 -23.03 -3.15 0.96
CA PHE A 413 -24.13 -3.56 0.09
C PHE A 413 -25.25 -2.52 0.07
N LYS A 414 -26.19 -2.68 -0.89
CA LYS A 414 -27.40 -1.85 -0.94
C LYS A 414 -28.17 -1.94 0.34
N THR A 415 -28.68 -0.79 0.83
CA THR A 415 -29.46 -0.76 2.07
C THR A 415 -30.64 -1.71 2.00
N VAL A 416 -30.70 -2.63 2.94
CA VAL A 416 -31.86 -3.50 3.19
C VAL A 416 -32.52 -3.12 4.49
N THR A 417 -33.86 -3.15 4.56
CA THR A 417 -34.61 -2.95 5.81
C THR A 417 -35.23 -4.27 6.21
N THR A 418 -34.76 -4.83 7.34
CA THR A 418 -35.15 -6.19 7.73
C THR A 418 -35.31 -6.33 9.24
N ARG A 419 -36.05 -7.38 9.66
CA ARG A 419 -36.11 -7.85 11.06
C ARG A 419 -35.13 -8.96 11.37
N ALA A 420 -34.49 -9.57 10.38
CA ALA A 420 -33.53 -10.63 10.66
C ALA A 420 -32.47 -10.72 9.58
N LEU A 421 -31.24 -10.97 10.05
CA LEU A 421 -30.08 -11.34 9.23
C LEU A 421 -29.64 -12.74 9.57
N ARG A 422 -29.07 -13.46 8.62
CA ARG A 422 -28.34 -14.68 8.91
C ARG A 422 -27.03 -14.74 8.11
N VAL A 423 -26.01 -15.30 8.76
CA VAL A 423 -24.73 -15.65 8.17
C VAL A 423 -24.64 -17.16 8.14
N ARG A 424 -24.44 -17.72 6.95
CA ARG A 424 -24.24 -19.16 6.74
C ARG A 424 -22.77 -19.40 6.41
N PHE A 425 -22.06 -20.10 7.27
CA PHE A 425 -20.71 -20.59 7.00
C PHE A 425 -20.84 -21.93 6.27
N GLU A 426 -20.50 -21.93 4.99
CA GLU A 426 -20.73 -23.05 4.09
C GLU A 426 -19.51 -23.96 3.96
N GLN A 427 -18.31 -23.38 4.17
CA GLN A 427 -17.06 -24.12 4.09
C GLN A 427 -16.01 -23.50 5.02
N ALA A 428 -15.33 -24.35 5.78
CA ALA A 428 -14.21 -23.96 6.63
C ALA A 428 -13.24 -25.14 6.83
N ARG A 429 -12.01 -24.84 7.19
CA ARG A 429 -10.92 -25.82 7.43
C ARG A 429 -10.97 -26.54 8.76
N GLY A 430 -11.95 -26.23 9.57
CA GLY A 430 -12.13 -26.81 10.90
C GLY A 430 -13.30 -26.18 11.62
N PRO A 431 -13.44 -26.42 12.92
CA PRO A 431 -14.49 -25.81 13.71
C PRO A 431 -14.45 -24.29 13.58
N LEU A 432 -15.62 -23.67 13.43
CA LEU A 432 -15.74 -22.23 13.36
C LEU A 432 -15.41 -21.61 14.71
N CYS A 433 -14.66 -20.49 14.70
CA CYS A 433 -14.32 -19.70 15.86
C CYS A 433 -14.48 -18.21 15.49
N ILE A 434 -15.66 -17.64 15.78
CA ILE A 434 -15.99 -16.26 15.40
C ILE A 434 -16.01 -15.39 16.65
N SER A 435 -15.16 -14.36 16.66
CA SER A 435 -15.04 -13.43 17.79
C SER A 435 -16.05 -12.29 17.73
N GLU A 436 -16.40 -11.79 16.54
CA GLU A 436 -17.33 -10.66 16.43
C GLU A 436 -18.18 -10.75 15.16
N VAL A 437 -19.44 -10.33 15.29
CA VAL A 437 -20.36 -10.05 14.17
C VAL A 437 -20.99 -8.69 14.40
N GLY A 438 -20.89 -7.80 13.42
CA GLY A 438 -21.48 -6.47 13.47
C GLY A 438 -22.31 -6.16 12.23
N ALA A 439 -23.40 -5.44 12.40
CA ALA A 439 -24.15 -4.86 11.29
C ALA A 439 -24.34 -3.36 11.56
N TYR A 440 -24.22 -2.54 10.49
CA TYR A 440 -24.21 -1.09 10.63
C TYR A 440 -25.02 -0.43 9.53
N TYR A 441 -25.37 0.83 9.74
CA TYR A 441 -26.05 1.66 8.75
C TYR A 441 -25.31 2.97 8.52
N ALA A 442 -24.85 3.17 7.31
CA ALA A 442 -24.20 4.38 6.83
C ALA A 442 -25.11 5.08 5.80
N PRO A 443 -25.87 6.11 6.19
CA PRO A 443 -26.98 6.65 5.37
C PRO A 443 -26.53 7.35 4.08
N HIS A 444 -25.30 7.87 4.06
CA HIS A 444 -24.76 8.63 2.92
C HIS A 444 -23.56 7.95 2.25
N ALA A 445 -23.22 6.74 2.70
CA ALA A 445 -22.05 6.06 2.21
C ALA A 445 -22.30 5.42 0.85
N LYS A 446 -21.32 5.47 -0.04
CA LYS A 446 -21.32 4.72 -1.30
C LYS A 446 -21.20 3.23 -1.03
N GLU A 447 -21.89 2.42 -1.84
CA GLU A 447 -21.79 0.96 -1.74
C GLU A 447 -20.38 0.49 -2.07
N ARG A 448 -19.81 1.06 -3.10
CA ARG A 448 -18.43 0.84 -3.53
C ARG A 448 -17.92 2.08 -4.25
N TYR A 449 -16.70 2.48 -3.98
CA TYR A 449 -16.02 3.45 -4.81
C TYR A 449 -15.63 2.76 -6.14
N VAL A 450 -16.08 3.31 -7.25
CA VAL A 450 -15.60 2.95 -8.58
C VAL A 450 -14.74 4.12 -9.05
N GLU A 451 -13.48 3.88 -9.24
CA GLU A 451 -12.59 4.87 -9.84
C GLU A 451 -13.11 5.18 -11.24
N GLN A 452 -13.72 6.34 -11.40
CA GLN A 452 -14.02 6.85 -12.71
C GLN A 452 -12.69 7.30 -13.29
N ALA A 453 -12.27 6.68 -14.40
CA ALA A 453 -11.13 7.18 -15.14
C ALA A 453 -11.38 8.67 -15.40
N GLU A 454 -10.54 9.53 -14.84
CA GLU A 454 -10.64 10.98 -15.05
C GLU A 454 -10.76 11.24 -16.54
N ALA A 455 -11.78 11.99 -16.93
CA ALA A 455 -11.93 12.47 -18.29
C ALA A 455 -10.87 13.56 -18.52
N LEU A 456 -9.64 13.13 -18.84
CA LEU A 456 -8.59 14.06 -19.23
C LEU A 456 -8.99 14.67 -20.59
N PRO A 457 -9.05 16.01 -20.69
CA PRO A 457 -9.15 16.65 -21.99
C PRO A 457 -8.00 16.14 -22.88
N SER A 458 -8.30 15.81 -24.13
CA SER A 458 -7.29 15.35 -25.08
C SER A 458 -7.59 15.90 -26.46
N LEU A 459 -6.53 16.29 -27.18
CA LEU A 459 -6.59 16.48 -28.61
C LEU A 459 -6.96 15.13 -29.27
N THR A 460 -7.67 15.20 -30.38
CA THR A 460 -8.00 14.00 -31.17
C THR A 460 -6.74 13.51 -31.89
N PHE A 461 -6.49 12.22 -31.89
CA PHE A 461 -5.37 11.61 -32.59
C PHE A 461 -5.71 10.23 -33.14
N SER A 462 -4.88 9.75 -34.05
CA SER A 462 -4.82 8.35 -34.50
C SER A 462 -3.46 7.76 -34.22
N VAL A 463 -3.39 6.45 -34.01
CA VAL A 463 -2.10 5.73 -33.88
C VAL A 463 -1.62 5.36 -35.28
N VAL A 464 -0.43 5.82 -35.67
CA VAL A 464 0.13 5.58 -37.02
C VAL A 464 1.28 4.58 -37.04
N ASP A 465 1.91 4.34 -35.87
CA ASP A 465 2.96 3.35 -35.70
C ASP A 465 2.97 2.85 -34.25
N SER A 466 3.14 1.54 -34.06
CA SER A 466 3.23 0.92 -32.73
C SER A 466 4.15 -0.30 -32.79
N THR A 467 5.26 -0.21 -32.08
CA THR A 467 6.29 -1.26 -31.99
C THR A 467 6.57 -1.59 -30.51
N ALA A 468 7.50 -2.52 -30.27
CA ALA A 468 8.01 -2.77 -28.93
C ALA A 468 8.83 -1.60 -28.36
N GLU A 469 9.27 -0.67 -29.19
CA GLU A 469 10.18 0.41 -28.80
C GLU A 469 9.51 1.79 -28.83
N ALA A 470 8.48 1.97 -29.65
CA ALA A 470 7.82 3.28 -29.78
C ALA A 470 6.35 3.17 -30.21
N VAL A 471 5.57 4.18 -29.83
CA VAL A 471 4.23 4.43 -30.37
C VAL A 471 4.14 5.87 -30.84
N THR A 472 3.61 6.09 -32.05
CA THR A 472 3.49 7.41 -32.68
C THR A 472 2.01 7.76 -32.91
N PHE A 473 1.63 8.95 -32.48
CA PHE A 473 0.29 9.53 -32.57
C PHE A 473 0.30 10.66 -33.61
N ASP A 474 -0.70 10.70 -34.49
CA ASP A 474 -0.95 11.76 -35.48
C ASP A 474 -2.19 12.57 -35.06
N LEU A 475 -2.04 13.85 -34.85
CA LEU A 475 -3.12 14.79 -34.50
C LEU A 475 -3.90 15.29 -35.73
N GLY A 476 -3.51 14.85 -36.95
CA GLY A 476 -4.11 15.27 -38.22
C GLY A 476 -3.59 16.61 -38.73
N GLU A 477 -3.39 17.57 -37.87
CA GLU A 477 -2.79 18.89 -38.15
C GLU A 477 -1.90 19.34 -37.00
N ALA A 478 -1.08 20.36 -37.24
CA ALA A 478 -0.21 20.92 -36.19
C ALA A 478 -1.06 21.59 -35.09
N GLN A 479 -0.86 21.16 -33.85
CA GLN A 479 -1.52 21.66 -32.65
C GLN A 479 -0.47 22.15 -31.65
N SER A 480 -0.86 23.06 -30.76
CA SER A 480 -0.01 23.44 -29.62
C SER A 480 -0.08 22.36 -28.55
N ILE A 481 1.03 21.69 -28.29
CA ILE A 481 1.13 20.56 -27.35
C ILE A 481 2.00 20.98 -26.16
N ARG A 482 1.52 20.71 -24.94
CA ARG A 482 2.20 21.04 -23.68
C ARG A 482 2.25 19.89 -22.66
N ALA A 483 1.46 18.84 -22.89
CA ALA A 483 1.44 17.69 -22.00
C ALA A 483 1.12 16.40 -22.75
N PHE A 484 1.67 15.29 -22.25
CA PHE A 484 1.38 13.94 -22.65
C PHE A 484 1.07 13.10 -21.41
N HIS A 485 -0.06 12.40 -21.44
CA HIS A 485 -0.51 11.56 -20.34
C HIS A 485 -0.55 10.11 -20.77
N TYR A 486 -0.02 9.22 -19.95
CA TYR A 486 0.12 7.80 -20.21
C TYR A 486 -0.43 6.99 -19.03
N LEU A 487 -1.51 6.25 -19.24
CA LEU A 487 -2.01 5.24 -18.31
C LEU A 487 -1.58 3.88 -18.84
N PRO A 488 -0.66 3.15 -18.17
CA PRO A 488 -0.26 1.83 -18.61
C PRO A 488 -1.42 0.85 -18.54
N THR A 489 -1.30 -0.27 -19.22
CA THR A 489 -2.28 -1.36 -19.17
C THR A 489 -2.55 -1.78 -17.72
N GLN A 490 -3.84 -1.82 -17.33
CA GLN A 490 -4.28 -2.08 -15.96
C GLN A 490 -4.47 -3.58 -15.64
N SER A 491 -4.21 -4.46 -16.60
CA SER A 491 -4.24 -5.90 -16.35
C SER A 491 -3.06 -6.36 -15.49
N VAL A 492 -3.20 -7.55 -14.89
CA VAL A 492 -2.18 -8.14 -14.02
C VAL A 492 -0.82 -8.17 -14.70
N GLY A 493 0.20 -7.65 -14.00
CA GLY A 493 1.58 -7.59 -14.49
C GLY A 493 1.86 -6.49 -15.50
N THR A 494 0.90 -5.57 -15.76
CA THR A 494 1.06 -4.38 -16.61
C THR A 494 1.83 -4.65 -17.92
N PRO A 495 1.32 -5.54 -18.81
CA PRO A 495 2.04 -5.87 -20.03
C PRO A 495 2.28 -4.63 -20.89
N GLY A 496 3.47 -4.54 -21.48
CA GLY A 496 3.85 -3.43 -22.34
C GLY A 496 4.09 -2.09 -21.63
N ALA A 497 4.23 -2.09 -20.29
CA ALA A 497 4.47 -0.84 -19.56
C ALA A 497 5.88 -0.28 -19.82
N VAL A 498 5.94 1.02 -20.14
CA VAL A 498 7.17 1.78 -20.35
C VAL A 498 7.74 2.18 -18.99
N ALA A 499 8.99 1.85 -18.72
CA ALA A 499 9.68 2.25 -17.49
C ALA A 499 10.48 3.55 -17.67
N ASN A 500 11.29 3.66 -18.72
CA ASN A 500 11.98 4.90 -19.07
C ASN A 500 11.61 5.31 -20.48
N TYR A 501 11.49 6.61 -20.70
CA TYR A 501 10.97 7.14 -21.95
C TYR A 501 11.78 8.32 -22.48
N THR A 502 11.65 8.53 -23.79
CA THR A 502 11.87 9.80 -24.46
C THR A 502 10.60 10.19 -25.21
N LEU A 503 10.15 11.42 -25.05
CA LEU A 503 9.01 11.97 -25.77
C LEU A 503 9.49 12.89 -26.88
N TRP A 504 9.00 12.66 -28.11
CA TRP A 504 9.34 13.40 -29.30
C TRP A 504 8.09 14.05 -29.89
N VAL A 505 8.24 15.21 -30.48
CA VAL A 505 7.18 15.90 -31.23
C VAL A 505 7.74 16.45 -32.54
N GLY A 506 6.91 16.56 -33.59
CA GLY A 506 7.33 17.10 -34.88
C GLY A 506 6.20 17.21 -35.89
N ASP A 507 6.50 17.81 -37.04
CA ASP A 507 5.53 17.97 -38.14
C ASP A 507 5.51 16.76 -39.08
N SER A 508 6.53 15.89 -39.03
CA SER A 508 6.56 14.58 -39.67
C SER A 508 7.25 13.54 -38.80
N PRO A 509 6.95 12.22 -38.97
CA PRO A 509 7.61 11.16 -38.23
C PRO A 509 9.14 11.09 -38.40
N GLU A 510 9.68 11.68 -39.46
CA GLU A 510 11.12 11.72 -39.77
C GLU A 510 11.82 12.93 -39.14
N THR A 511 11.07 14.00 -38.86
CA THR A 511 11.60 15.27 -38.34
C THR A 511 11.04 15.60 -36.99
N MET A 512 11.46 14.87 -35.95
CA MET A 512 11.02 15.06 -34.58
C MET A 512 12.13 15.66 -33.71
N GLN A 513 11.74 16.49 -32.76
CA GLN A 513 12.59 16.99 -31.67
C GLN A 513 12.21 16.37 -30.33
N GLN A 514 13.20 16.09 -29.51
CA GLN A 514 12.96 15.64 -28.15
C GLN A 514 12.43 16.79 -27.30
N VAL A 515 11.32 16.54 -26.59
CA VAL A 515 10.72 17.52 -25.67
C VAL A 515 10.81 17.10 -24.21
N ALA A 516 10.92 15.80 -23.94
CA ALA A 516 11.10 15.28 -22.60
C ALA A 516 11.82 13.92 -22.62
N THR A 517 12.48 13.60 -21.52
CA THR A 517 12.99 12.27 -21.21
C THR A 517 12.84 12.03 -19.71
N GLY A 518 12.65 10.78 -19.30
CA GLY A 518 12.46 10.52 -17.87
C GLY A 518 12.18 9.05 -17.57
N GLU A 519 11.79 8.86 -16.34
CA GLU A 519 11.40 7.58 -15.76
C GLU A 519 9.95 7.64 -15.27
N PHE A 520 9.20 6.59 -15.56
CA PHE A 520 7.93 6.32 -14.91
C PHE A 520 8.22 5.42 -13.70
N ALA A 521 8.68 6.05 -12.62
CA ALA A 521 9.15 5.35 -11.44
C ALA A 521 8.05 4.45 -10.87
N ASN A 522 8.46 3.23 -10.51
CA ASN A 522 7.59 2.24 -9.88
C ASN A 522 6.34 1.82 -10.68
N ILE A 523 6.30 2.11 -11.98
CA ILE A 523 5.13 1.86 -12.83
C ILE A 523 4.71 0.38 -12.88
N ARG A 524 5.62 -0.54 -12.57
CA ARG A 524 5.34 -1.97 -12.46
C ARG A 524 4.35 -2.27 -11.33
N ASN A 525 4.58 -1.70 -10.15
CA ASN A 525 3.85 -2.00 -8.92
C ASN A 525 2.76 -0.97 -8.64
N HIS A 526 2.96 0.26 -9.16
CA HIS A 526 2.03 1.38 -9.05
C HIS A 526 1.66 1.95 -10.43
N PRO A 527 0.91 1.20 -11.26
CA PRO A 527 0.57 1.57 -12.64
C PRO A 527 -0.54 2.63 -12.69
N VAL A 528 -0.26 3.82 -12.17
CA VAL A 528 -1.16 4.98 -12.23
C VAL A 528 -0.92 5.82 -13.46
N LEU A 529 -1.82 6.79 -13.73
CA LEU A 529 -1.66 7.76 -14.79
C LEU A 529 -0.36 8.56 -14.59
N GLN A 530 0.49 8.56 -15.62
CA GLN A 530 1.73 9.31 -15.68
C GLN A 530 1.50 10.57 -16.52
N SER A 531 2.05 11.71 -16.11
CA SER A 531 1.90 12.98 -16.81
C SER A 531 3.27 13.60 -17.08
N ILE A 532 3.51 13.95 -18.35
CA ILE A 532 4.72 14.60 -18.83
C ILE A 532 4.33 16.00 -19.27
N TYR A 533 4.88 17.03 -18.62
CA TYR A 533 4.67 18.42 -18.98
C TYR A 533 5.94 18.98 -19.59
N PHE A 534 5.81 19.82 -20.61
CA PHE A 534 6.92 20.45 -21.30
C PHE A 534 6.53 21.84 -21.86
N THR A 535 7.52 22.62 -22.26
CA THR A 535 7.27 23.92 -22.91
C THR A 535 6.40 23.73 -24.15
N PRO A 536 5.30 24.49 -24.32
CA PRO A 536 4.41 24.34 -25.47
C PRO A 536 5.15 24.37 -26.82
N VAL A 537 4.87 23.38 -27.65
CA VAL A 537 5.46 23.24 -29.00
C VAL A 537 4.33 22.99 -29.99
N SER A 538 4.38 23.67 -31.16
CA SER A 538 3.47 23.36 -32.27
C SER A 538 3.99 22.15 -33.01
N ALA A 539 3.20 21.09 -33.09
CA ALA A 539 3.54 19.86 -33.82
C ALA A 539 2.29 19.05 -34.19
N ARG A 540 2.41 18.22 -35.23
CA ARG A 540 1.37 17.28 -35.67
C ARG A 540 1.55 15.89 -35.06
N PHE A 541 2.78 15.43 -34.90
CA PHE A 541 3.07 14.09 -34.43
C PHE A 541 3.68 14.10 -33.03
N VAL A 542 3.28 13.12 -32.21
CA VAL A 542 3.85 12.84 -30.88
C VAL A 542 4.31 11.40 -30.85
N ARG A 543 5.53 11.13 -30.38
CA ARG A 543 6.07 9.77 -30.25
C ARG A 543 6.53 9.54 -28.81
N LEU A 544 5.97 8.54 -28.18
CA LEU A 544 6.50 7.96 -26.94
C LEU A 544 7.47 6.85 -27.33
N GLN A 545 8.74 7.03 -27.04
CA GLN A 545 9.79 6.02 -27.25
C GLN A 545 10.19 5.43 -25.89
N ALA A 546 10.10 4.11 -25.75
CA ALA A 546 10.59 3.41 -24.58
C ALA A 546 12.11 3.26 -24.69
N THR A 547 12.83 3.79 -23.71
CA THR A 547 14.27 3.54 -23.56
C THR A 547 14.51 2.35 -22.61
N ARG A 548 13.53 2.02 -21.76
CA ARG A 548 13.45 0.80 -20.97
C ARG A 548 12.00 0.39 -20.77
N MET A 549 11.71 -0.88 -20.97
CA MET A 549 10.40 -1.49 -20.69
C MET A 549 10.44 -2.19 -19.33
N VAL A 550 9.28 -2.30 -18.67
CA VAL A 550 9.13 -3.16 -17.47
C VAL A 550 9.43 -4.62 -17.80
N ARG A 551 8.97 -5.08 -18.99
CA ARG A 551 9.30 -6.39 -19.57
C ARG A 551 9.79 -6.19 -21.00
N GLN A 552 10.91 -6.80 -21.34
CA GLN A 552 11.47 -6.71 -22.67
C GLN A 552 10.66 -7.54 -23.68
N GLY A 553 10.60 -7.05 -24.93
CA GLY A 553 10.00 -7.77 -26.06
C GLY A 553 8.48 -7.65 -26.19
N GLU A 554 7.80 -6.93 -25.30
CA GLU A 554 6.37 -6.62 -25.42
C GLU A 554 6.18 -5.31 -26.20
N PRO A 555 5.12 -5.17 -27.03
CA PRO A 555 4.75 -3.87 -27.60
C PRO A 555 4.31 -2.90 -26.48
N ILE A 556 4.46 -1.58 -26.72
CA ILE A 556 4.02 -0.57 -25.75
C ILE A 556 2.51 -0.73 -25.51
N GLY A 557 2.15 -1.01 -24.25
CA GLY A 557 0.78 -1.19 -23.80
C GLY A 557 0.27 0.02 -23.00
N TYR A 558 -0.98 0.40 -23.25
CA TYR A 558 -1.66 1.45 -22.49
C TYR A 558 -3.18 1.25 -22.52
N ASP A 559 -3.85 1.63 -21.45
CA ASP A 559 -5.32 1.71 -21.42
C ASP A 559 -5.82 3.10 -21.82
N LYS A 560 -4.99 4.13 -21.61
CA LYS A 560 -5.33 5.49 -21.99
C LYS A 560 -4.08 6.31 -22.34
N VAL A 561 -4.22 7.13 -23.36
CA VAL A 561 -3.30 8.24 -23.70
C VAL A 561 -4.14 9.51 -23.83
N ALA A 562 -3.62 10.63 -23.38
CA ALA A 562 -4.17 11.95 -23.66
C ALA A 562 -3.05 12.93 -24.00
N ILE A 563 -3.31 13.80 -24.97
CA ILE A 563 -2.36 14.81 -25.48
C ILE A 563 -3.02 16.19 -25.31
N GLN A 564 -2.34 17.12 -24.66
CA GLN A 564 -2.87 18.46 -24.38
C GLN A 564 -1.95 19.57 -24.88
#